data_6218175653dd0b605eaf4db75163ec06
#
_entry.id   6218175653dd0b605eaf4db75163ec06
#
_cell.length_a   1.000
_cell.length_b   1.000
_cell.length_c   1.000
_cell.angle_alpha   90.00
_cell.angle_beta   90.00
_cell.angle_gamma   90.00
#
_symmetry.space_group_name_H-M   'P 1'
#
loop_
_entity.id
_entity.type
_entity.pdbx_description
1 polymer ?
#
loop_
_entity_poly.entity_id
_entity_poly.type
_entity_poly.pdbx_seq_one_letter_code
_entity_poly.pdbx_strand_id
1 'polypeptide(L)'
;MAVAIYITVPIPSSYSKKRREACLSGSERPIKKPDIDNIAKCFLDAMNGVVYWDDTQVLTLHITKVYGTVGMVEVMVREDLS
;
A
#
# COMPACT_ATOMS: atom_id res chain seq x y z
N MET A 1 16.17 8.33 0.31
CA MET A 1 15.38 7.28 1.00
C MET A 1 14.30 6.77 0.06
N ALA A 2 14.15 5.48 -0.01
CA ALA A 2 13.08 4.84 -0.78
C ALA A 2 12.09 4.18 0.17
N VAL A 3 10.80 4.38 -0.08
CA VAL A 3 9.72 3.82 0.73
C VAL A 3 8.81 3.00 -0.18
N ALA A 4 8.51 1.77 0.23
CA ALA A 4 7.56 0.92 -0.46
C ALA A 4 6.46 0.51 0.52
N ILE A 5 5.22 0.68 0.12
CA ILE A 5 4.04 0.35 0.92
C ILE A 5 3.21 -0.66 0.14
N TYR A 6 3.00 -1.83 0.73
CA TYR A 6 2.16 -2.87 0.14
C TYR A 6 0.91 -3.03 0.99
N ILE A 7 -0.23 -2.83 0.39
CA ILE A 7 -1.52 -2.90 1.07
C ILE A 7 -2.32 -4.05 0.51
N THR A 8 -2.71 -4.97 1.38
CA THR A 8 -3.59 -6.07 1.04
C THR A 8 -4.97 -5.78 1.58
N VAL A 9 -5.95 -5.72 0.69
CA VAL A 9 -7.35 -5.45 1.04
C VAL A 9 -8.09 -6.78 1.09
N PRO A 10 -8.82 -7.09 2.18
CA PRO A 10 -9.57 -8.34 2.24
C PRO A 10 -10.68 -8.35 1.18
N ILE A 11 -10.87 -9.50 0.57
CA ILE A 11 -11.91 -9.69 -0.44
C ILE A 11 -13.26 -9.70 0.28
N PRO A 12 -14.25 -8.88 -0.16
CA PRO A 12 -15.58 -8.90 0.46
C PRO A 12 -16.21 -10.28 0.42
N SER A 13 -16.84 -10.69 1.52
CA SER A 13 -17.48 -12.00 1.63
C SER A 13 -18.65 -12.18 0.66
N SER A 14 -19.22 -11.07 0.17
CA SER A 14 -20.32 -11.08 -0.79
C SER A 14 -19.89 -11.43 -2.22
N TYR A 15 -18.59 -11.43 -2.50
CA TYR A 15 -18.10 -11.76 -3.84
C TYR A 15 -18.29 -13.23 -4.16
N SER A 16 -18.68 -13.54 -5.40
CA SER A 16 -18.80 -14.91 -5.89
C SER A 16 -17.43 -15.58 -5.92
N LYS A 17 -17.44 -16.92 -5.98
CA LYS A 17 -16.21 -17.69 -6.06
C LYS A 17 -15.36 -17.28 -7.27
N LYS A 18 -15.99 -17.10 -8.42
CA LYS A 18 -15.31 -16.67 -9.64
C LYS A 18 -14.66 -15.30 -9.49
N ARG A 19 -15.37 -14.37 -8.84
CA ARG A 19 -14.85 -13.03 -8.61
C ARG A 19 -13.72 -13.03 -7.59
N ARG A 20 -13.81 -13.89 -6.56
CA ARG A 20 -12.72 -14.06 -5.59
C ARG A 20 -11.46 -14.58 -6.26
N GLU A 21 -11.60 -15.52 -7.18
CA GLU A 21 -10.46 -16.02 -7.96
C GLU A 21 -9.83 -14.93 -8.81
N ALA A 22 -10.64 -14.05 -9.40
CA ALA A 22 -10.14 -12.91 -10.16
C ALA A 22 -9.36 -11.94 -9.27
N CYS A 23 -9.84 -11.71 -8.05
CA CYS A 23 -9.14 -10.88 -7.07
C CYS A 23 -7.78 -11.48 -6.70
N LEU A 24 -7.74 -12.77 -6.43
CA LEU A 24 -6.52 -13.45 -6.00
C LEU A 24 -5.49 -13.59 -7.12
N SER A 25 -5.95 -13.72 -8.36
CA SER A 25 -5.05 -13.82 -9.53
C SER A 25 -4.51 -12.46 -9.97
N GLY A 26 -5.04 -11.36 -9.44
CA GLY A 26 -4.65 -10.01 -9.83
C GLY A 26 -5.42 -9.46 -11.03
N SER A 27 -6.39 -10.21 -11.58
CA SER A 27 -7.24 -9.73 -12.66
C SER A 27 -8.17 -8.61 -12.21
N GLU A 28 -8.66 -8.67 -10.96
CA GLU A 28 -9.43 -7.61 -10.37
C GLU A 28 -8.62 -6.97 -9.25
N ARG A 29 -8.49 -5.63 -9.29
CA ARG A 29 -7.74 -4.88 -8.29
C ARG A 29 -8.67 -4.01 -7.45
N PRO A 30 -8.31 -3.72 -6.20
CA PRO A 30 -9.13 -2.85 -5.35
C PRO A 30 -9.07 -1.42 -5.86
N ILE A 31 -10.22 -0.88 -6.24
CA ILE A 31 -10.35 0.49 -6.74
C ILE A 31 -11.14 1.39 -5.80
N LYS A 32 -11.68 0.82 -4.71
CA LYS A 32 -12.42 1.56 -3.69
C LYS A 32 -11.48 2.18 -2.68
N LYS A 33 -11.99 3.13 -1.92
CA LYS A 33 -11.21 3.78 -0.85
C LYS A 33 -10.61 2.76 0.12
N PRO A 34 -9.49 3.08 0.75
CA PRO A 34 -8.79 4.36 0.68
C PRO A 34 -8.01 4.55 -0.61
N ASP A 35 -7.98 5.78 -1.11
CA ASP A 35 -7.21 6.14 -2.29
C ASP A 35 -5.71 6.10 -1.99
N ILE A 36 -4.90 5.79 -3.01
CA ILE A 36 -3.45 5.74 -2.87
C ILE A 36 -2.88 7.07 -2.39
N ASP A 37 -3.40 8.19 -2.89
CA ASP A 37 -2.95 9.52 -2.49
C ASP A 37 -3.15 9.77 -0.99
N ASN A 38 -4.30 9.40 -0.46
CA ASN A 38 -4.59 9.54 0.96
C ASN A 38 -3.70 8.64 1.81
N ILE A 39 -3.46 7.43 1.35
CA ILE A 39 -2.57 6.49 2.03
C ILE A 39 -1.16 7.04 2.07
N ALA A 40 -0.65 7.53 0.95
CA ALA A 40 0.67 8.13 0.86
C ALA A 40 0.83 9.28 1.85
N LYS A 41 -0.16 10.17 1.86
CA LYS A 41 -0.15 11.34 2.73
C LYS A 41 -0.12 10.95 4.20
N CYS A 42 -0.98 10.01 4.60
CA CYS A 42 -1.04 9.54 5.98
C CYS A 42 0.27 8.89 6.43
N PHE A 43 0.86 8.05 5.58
CA PHE A 43 2.11 7.40 5.91
C PHE A 43 3.28 8.35 6.00
N LEU A 44 3.40 9.27 5.05
CA LEU A 44 4.47 10.25 5.06
C LEU A 44 4.39 11.16 6.29
N ASP A 45 3.19 11.60 6.65
CA ASP A 45 2.98 12.42 7.83
C ASP A 45 3.30 11.64 9.12
N ALA A 46 2.87 10.38 9.20
CA ALA A 46 3.09 9.54 10.36
C ALA A 46 4.57 9.21 10.56
N MET A 47 5.34 9.07 9.48
CA MET A 47 6.76 8.74 9.55
C MET A 47 7.65 9.96 9.71
N ASN A 48 7.12 11.15 9.47
CA ASN A 48 7.87 12.39 9.59
C ASN A 48 8.30 12.62 11.05
N GLY A 49 9.58 12.89 11.25
CA GLY A 49 10.16 13.07 12.58
C GLY A 49 10.45 11.77 13.32
N VAL A 50 9.95 10.63 12.85
CA VAL A 50 10.19 9.31 13.46
C VAL A 50 11.22 8.53 12.65
N VAL A 51 11.05 8.44 11.33
CA VAL A 51 11.91 7.69 10.44
C VAL A 51 12.87 8.63 9.70
N TYR A 52 12.40 9.82 9.37
CA TYR A 52 13.20 10.85 8.70
C TYR A 52 12.80 12.24 9.25
N TRP A 53 13.67 13.22 9.02
CA TRP A 53 13.45 14.58 9.52
C TRP A 53 12.34 15.32 8.78
N ASP A 54 12.22 15.05 7.48
CA ASP A 54 11.30 15.75 6.61
C ASP A 54 10.93 14.82 5.45
N ASP A 55 9.71 14.91 4.94
CA ASP A 55 9.24 14.14 3.80
C ASP A 55 10.00 14.45 2.52
N THR A 56 10.71 15.59 2.46
CA THR A 56 11.60 15.90 1.34
C THR A 56 12.77 14.94 1.24
N GLN A 57 13.06 14.16 2.28
CA GLN A 57 14.10 13.12 2.26
C GLN A 57 13.64 11.86 1.55
N VAL A 58 12.36 11.73 1.25
CA VAL A 58 11.82 10.60 0.50
C VAL A 58 11.97 10.89 -0.99
N LEU A 59 12.88 10.18 -1.63
CA LEU A 59 13.16 10.34 -3.05
C LEU A 59 12.31 9.43 -3.92
N THR A 60 11.87 8.30 -3.39
CA THR A 60 11.07 7.31 -4.11
C THR A 60 9.99 6.77 -3.20
N LEU A 61 8.78 6.74 -3.71
CA LEU A 61 7.64 6.17 -3.01
C LEU A 61 6.89 5.22 -3.94
N HIS A 62 6.75 3.97 -3.53
CA HIS A 62 5.96 2.98 -4.25
C HIS A 62 4.82 2.51 -3.36
N ILE A 63 3.60 2.56 -3.88
CA ILE A 63 2.42 2.06 -3.19
C ILE A 63 1.73 1.05 -4.08
N THR A 64 1.50 -0.14 -3.55
CA THR A 64 0.79 -1.19 -4.24
C THR A 64 -0.40 -1.61 -3.40
N LYS A 65 -1.55 -1.75 -4.04
CA LYS A 65 -2.80 -2.13 -3.39
C LYS A 65 -3.38 -3.33 -4.14
N VAL A 66 -3.54 -4.43 -3.44
CA VAL A 66 -4.02 -5.69 -4.02
C VAL A 66 -5.08 -6.33 -3.13
N TYR A 67 -5.86 -7.23 -3.68
CA TYR A 67 -6.76 -8.07 -2.90
C TYR A 67 -6.01 -9.27 -2.31
N GLY A 68 -6.43 -9.70 -1.13
CA GLY A 68 -5.91 -10.90 -0.50
C GLY A 68 -6.92 -11.48 0.48
N THR A 69 -6.56 -12.54 1.16
CA THR A 69 -7.42 -13.21 2.12
C THR A 69 -7.49 -12.50 3.46
N VAL A 70 -6.44 -11.75 3.80
CA VAL A 70 -6.33 -11.03 5.07
C VAL A 70 -5.89 -9.60 4.79
N GLY A 71 -6.46 -8.65 5.50
CA GLY A 71 -6.03 -7.26 5.44
C GLY A 71 -4.64 -7.11 6.04
N MET A 72 -3.73 -6.47 5.31
CA MET A 72 -2.35 -6.31 5.76
C MET A 72 -1.74 -5.04 5.16
N VAL A 73 -0.87 -4.40 5.92
CA VAL A 73 -0.07 -3.29 5.43
C VAL A 73 1.39 -3.61 5.74
N GLU A 74 2.22 -3.61 4.70
CA GLU A 74 3.65 -3.76 4.85
C GLU A 74 4.34 -2.49 4.39
N VAL A 75 5.27 -1.99 5.20
CA VAL A 75 6.05 -0.80 4.86
C VAL A 75 7.52 -1.18 4.87
N MET A 76 8.20 -0.90 3.77
CA MET A 76 9.64 -1.09 3.65
C MET A 76 10.29 0.26 3.41
N VAL A 77 11.28 0.58 4.25
CA VAL A 77 12.05 1.82 4.13
C VAL A 77 13.50 1.42 3.88
N ARG A 78 14.09 1.99 2.85
CA ARG A 78 15.47 1.72 2.50
C ARG A 78 16.21 3.02 2.24
N GLU A 79 17.39 3.15 2.82
CA GLU A 79 18.29 4.25 2.47
C GLU A 79 18.84 4.04 1.07
N ASP A 80 18.79 5.10 0.28
CA ASP A 80 19.37 5.08 -1.04
C ASP A 80 20.79 5.59 -0.92
N LEU A 81 21.75 4.70 -1.03
CA LEU A 81 23.16 4.97 -0.89
C LEU A 81 23.85 5.31 -2.20
N SER A 82 23.09 5.66 -3.19
CA SER A 82 23.66 6.01 -4.50
C SER A 82 24.54 7.26 -4.45
#